data_80330e063d1b7105000c0f52d0489be4
#
_entry.id   80330e063d1b7105000c0f52d0489be4
#
_cell.length_a   1.000
_cell.length_b   1.000
_cell.length_c   1.000
_cell.angle_alpha   90.00
_cell.angle_beta   90.00
_cell.angle_gamma   90.00
#
_symmetry.space_group_name_H-M   'P 1'
#
loop_
_entity.id
_entity.type
_entity.pdbx_description
1 polymer ?
#
loop_
_entity_poly.entity_id
_entity_poly.type
_entity_poly.pdbx_seq_one_letter_code
_entity_poly.pdbx_strand_id
1 'polypeptide(L)'
;MPTRSDEDPTEPKRRPTERGVAFFDLDRTLLTGASGPYIGEALRHVGLISGEPSPIETMVFKVFNAIGETRPAMLVSRQGARMAKGWSLDLVRKAAAMAAESLVESVVPYARPLFDQHREAGRRLVMATTTPEDLVRPLADALGFDDVVATRYGVVDGHYDGTIDGLFVWGKDKARAVAEWAELNDVDLDASYGYSDSFYDVPLLSIVGHPTAVNPDPGCSAWRPCGVGRWFTSTCQRGCPSSSESNLRTPFR
;
A
#
# COMPACT_ATOMS: atom_id res chain seq x y z
N MET A 1 43.86 -10.05 -13.04
CA MET A 1 43.54 -8.69 -12.55
C MET A 1 42.29 -8.25 -13.28
N PRO A 2 41.13 -8.12 -12.66
CA PRO A 2 39.97 -7.52 -13.30
C PRO A 2 40.06 -6.01 -13.19
N THR A 3 39.85 -5.35 -14.31
CA THR A 3 39.86 -3.90 -14.51
C THR A 3 38.68 -3.26 -13.78
N ARG A 4 38.96 -2.26 -12.97
CA ARG A 4 38.00 -1.34 -12.36
C ARG A 4 37.15 -0.73 -13.48
N SER A 5 35.83 -0.92 -13.41
CA SER A 5 34.90 -0.19 -14.26
C SER A 5 34.93 1.29 -13.86
N ASP A 6 35.30 2.13 -14.83
CA ASP A 6 35.27 3.58 -14.73
C ASP A 6 33.80 4.02 -14.51
N GLU A 7 33.49 4.51 -13.34
CA GLU A 7 32.26 5.27 -13.10
C GLU A 7 32.34 6.57 -13.88
N ASP A 8 31.38 6.81 -14.77
CA ASP A 8 31.27 8.04 -15.55
C ASP A 8 31.06 9.23 -14.61
N PRO A 9 31.98 10.20 -14.51
CA PRO A 9 31.84 11.33 -13.57
C PRO A 9 30.82 12.37 -14.01
N THR A 10 30.04 12.13 -15.06
CA THR A 10 29.06 13.07 -15.64
C THR A 10 27.61 12.78 -15.24
N GLU A 11 27.30 11.69 -14.55
CA GLU A 11 25.97 11.54 -13.98
C GLU A 11 25.78 12.55 -12.84
N PRO A 12 24.79 13.46 -12.92
CA PRO A 12 24.53 14.39 -11.83
C PRO A 12 24.10 13.59 -10.60
N LYS A 13 24.90 13.62 -9.52
CA LYS A 13 24.50 13.06 -8.23
C LYS A 13 23.14 13.64 -7.87
N ARG A 14 22.08 12.82 -7.89
CA ARG A 14 20.72 13.22 -7.50
C ARG A 14 20.78 13.89 -6.13
N ARG A 15 20.10 15.03 -6.00
CA ARG A 15 20.03 15.76 -4.73
C ARG A 15 19.35 14.87 -3.68
N PRO A 16 19.66 14.99 -2.39
CA PRO A 16 19.01 14.18 -1.32
C PRO A 16 17.48 14.21 -1.37
N THR A 17 16.87 15.33 -1.75
CA THR A 17 15.42 15.49 -1.96
C THR A 17 14.87 14.66 -3.13
N GLU A 18 15.71 14.24 -4.07
CA GLU A 18 15.35 13.41 -5.24
C GLU A 18 15.36 11.91 -4.91
N ARG A 19 15.84 11.51 -3.73
CA ARG A 19 15.87 10.11 -3.28
C ARG A 19 14.67 9.71 -2.42
N GLY A 20 13.81 10.64 -2.04
CA GLY A 20 12.61 10.36 -1.26
C GLY A 20 11.53 9.69 -2.11
N VAL A 21 10.74 8.82 -1.48
CA VAL A 21 9.62 8.07 -2.06
C VAL A 21 8.37 8.32 -1.23
N ALA A 22 7.20 8.22 -1.82
CA ALA A 22 5.94 8.22 -1.10
C ALA A 22 5.37 6.80 -1.06
N PHE A 23 5.34 6.20 0.13
CA PHE A 23 4.75 4.89 0.39
C PHE A 23 3.29 5.05 0.80
N PHE A 24 2.42 4.30 0.17
CA PHE A 24 0.97 4.32 0.44
C PHE A 24 0.48 2.93 0.80
N ASP A 25 -0.19 2.81 1.93
CA ASP A 25 -1.06 1.68 2.17
C ASP A 25 -2.31 1.75 1.29
N LEU A 26 -2.99 0.61 1.08
CA LEU A 26 -4.12 0.49 0.17
C LEU A 26 -5.47 0.62 0.87
N ASP A 27 -5.80 -0.38 1.68
CA ASP A 27 -7.13 -0.54 2.26
C ASP A 27 -7.43 0.56 3.28
N ARG A 28 -8.58 1.28 3.15
CA ARG A 28 -8.96 2.41 4.00
C ARG A 28 -8.01 3.63 3.95
N THR A 29 -6.86 3.50 3.29
CA THR A 29 -5.90 4.58 3.06
C THR A 29 -6.12 5.20 1.67
N LEU A 30 -5.93 4.45 0.60
CA LEU A 30 -6.21 4.87 -0.78
C LEU A 30 -7.65 4.54 -1.21
N LEU A 31 -8.24 3.52 -0.63
CA LEU A 31 -9.61 3.11 -0.88
C LEU A 31 -10.53 3.58 0.25
N THR A 32 -11.82 3.76 -0.06
CA THR A 32 -12.85 4.06 0.96
C THR A 32 -13.12 2.90 1.92
N GLY A 33 -12.66 1.69 1.58
CA GLY A 33 -12.84 0.46 2.36
C GLY A 33 -11.83 -0.61 1.97
N ALA A 34 -12.20 -1.88 2.20
CA ALA A 34 -11.37 -3.05 1.87
C ALA A 34 -11.40 -3.38 0.37
N SER A 35 -10.26 -3.75 -0.19
CA SER A 35 -10.13 -4.28 -1.55
C SER A 35 -10.69 -5.70 -1.70
N GLY A 36 -10.71 -6.48 -0.60
CA GLY A 36 -11.10 -7.89 -0.60
C GLY A 36 -12.43 -8.22 -1.24
N PRO A 37 -13.54 -7.50 -1.02
CA PRO A 37 -14.83 -7.75 -1.68
C PRO A 37 -14.74 -7.69 -3.20
N TYR A 38 -14.08 -6.70 -3.77
CA TYR A 38 -13.89 -6.52 -5.23
C TYR A 38 -13.04 -7.64 -5.81
N ILE A 39 -11.94 -7.98 -5.13
CA ILE A 39 -11.06 -9.09 -5.52
C ILE A 39 -11.82 -10.41 -5.44
N GLY A 40 -12.58 -10.66 -4.37
CA GLY A 40 -13.38 -11.87 -4.20
C GLY A 40 -14.44 -12.04 -5.29
N GLU A 41 -15.12 -10.97 -5.69
CA GLU A 41 -16.08 -10.98 -6.79
C GLU A 41 -15.41 -11.32 -8.12
N ALA A 42 -14.27 -10.69 -8.42
CA ALA A 42 -13.52 -10.96 -9.65
C ALA A 42 -12.98 -12.40 -9.69
N LEU A 43 -12.49 -12.94 -8.56
CA LEU A 43 -12.05 -14.34 -8.45
C LEU A 43 -13.20 -15.34 -8.67
N ARG A 44 -14.42 -15.00 -8.22
CA ARG A 44 -15.62 -15.79 -8.52
C ARG A 44 -15.97 -15.75 -10.01
N HIS A 45 -15.88 -14.55 -10.60
CA HIS A 45 -16.17 -14.36 -12.02
C HIS A 45 -15.28 -15.21 -12.94
N VAL A 46 -13.99 -15.35 -12.60
CA VAL A 46 -13.07 -16.22 -13.35
C VAL A 46 -13.12 -17.70 -12.92
N GLY A 47 -13.97 -18.07 -11.96
CA GLY A 47 -14.18 -19.45 -11.52
C GLY A 47 -13.13 -19.98 -10.54
N LEU A 48 -12.28 -19.14 -9.96
CA LEU A 48 -11.30 -19.56 -8.94
C LEU A 48 -11.92 -19.76 -7.56
N ILE A 49 -13.00 -19.03 -7.26
CA ILE A 49 -13.82 -19.20 -6.06
C ILE A 49 -15.24 -19.58 -6.49
N SER A 50 -15.83 -20.56 -5.83
CA SER A 50 -17.20 -21.02 -6.12
C SER A 50 -18.19 -20.44 -5.12
N GLY A 51 -19.45 -20.22 -5.57
CA GLY A 51 -20.56 -19.78 -4.73
C GLY A 51 -20.63 -18.28 -4.48
N GLU A 52 -21.74 -17.85 -3.89
CA GLU A 52 -21.98 -16.48 -3.46
C GLU A 52 -21.15 -16.14 -2.19
N PRO A 53 -20.89 -14.84 -1.93
CA PRO A 53 -20.25 -14.42 -0.68
C PRO A 53 -21.03 -14.94 0.52
N SER A 54 -20.34 -15.64 1.43
CA SER A 54 -21.01 -16.15 2.62
C SER A 54 -21.41 -14.98 3.57
N PRO A 55 -22.46 -15.14 4.39
CA PRO A 55 -22.81 -14.14 5.42
C PRO A 55 -21.63 -13.83 6.35
N ILE A 56 -20.79 -14.83 6.64
CA ILE A 56 -19.59 -14.68 7.47
C ILE A 56 -18.55 -13.80 6.77
N GLU A 57 -18.29 -14.06 5.48
CA GLU A 57 -17.38 -13.24 4.66
C GLU A 57 -17.84 -11.77 4.64
N THR A 58 -19.13 -11.56 4.36
CA THR A 58 -19.73 -10.22 4.36
C THR A 58 -19.59 -9.52 5.72
N MET A 59 -19.79 -10.26 6.82
CA MET A 59 -19.63 -9.73 8.18
C MET A 59 -18.19 -9.37 8.50
N VAL A 60 -17.22 -10.21 8.10
CA VAL A 60 -15.77 -9.95 8.29
C VAL A 60 -15.38 -8.64 7.61
N PHE A 61 -15.78 -8.41 6.37
CA PHE A 61 -15.48 -7.16 5.68
C PHE A 61 -16.20 -5.94 6.26
N LYS A 62 -17.44 -6.10 6.75
CA LYS A 62 -18.13 -5.01 7.48
C LYS A 62 -17.38 -4.62 8.75
N VAL A 63 -16.90 -5.61 9.52
CA VAL A 63 -16.11 -5.37 10.74
C VAL A 63 -14.78 -4.72 10.37
N PHE A 64 -14.08 -5.23 9.34
CA PHE A 64 -12.84 -4.63 8.85
C PHE A 64 -13.04 -3.17 8.44
N ASN A 65 -14.09 -2.85 7.69
CA ASN A 65 -14.37 -1.48 7.28
C ASN A 65 -14.69 -0.56 8.47
N ALA A 66 -15.27 -1.10 9.56
CA ALA A 66 -15.63 -0.32 10.74
C ALA A 66 -14.45 -0.06 11.69
N ILE A 67 -13.61 -1.06 11.96
CA ILE A 67 -12.56 -0.98 12.98
C ILE A 67 -11.14 -1.17 12.46
N GLY A 68 -10.97 -1.47 11.15
CA GLY A 68 -9.68 -1.69 10.53
C GLY A 68 -9.13 -3.09 10.72
N GLU A 69 -7.83 -3.22 10.56
CA GLU A 69 -7.11 -4.48 10.68
C GLU A 69 -7.20 -5.05 12.10
N THR A 70 -7.36 -6.36 12.20
CA THR A 70 -7.31 -7.08 13.46
C THR A 70 -6.40 -8.30 13.33
N ARG A 71 -5.72 -8.68 14.43
CA ARG A 71 -4.86 -9.87 14.42
C ARG A 71 -5.59 -11.15 13.94
N PRO A 72 -6.82 -11.46 14.36
CA PRO A 72 -7.54 -12.63 13.84
C PRO A 72 -7.79 -12.55 12.33
N ALA A 73 -8.18 -11.40 11.80
CA ALA A 73 -8.38 -11.21 10.36
C ALA A 73 -7.07 -11.43 9.57
N MET A 74 -5.95 -10.93 10.09
CA MET A 74 -4.65 -11.10 9.44
C MET A 74 -4.13 -12.54 9.51
N LEU A 75 -4.45 -13.30 10.55
CA LEU A 75 -4.16 -14.74 10.58
C LEU A 75 -4.95 -15.48 9.49
N VAL A 76 -6.21 -15.11 9.24
CA VAL A 76 -7.02 -15.65 8.13
C VAL A 76 -6.42 -15.23 6.78
N SER A 77 -6.06 -13.96 6.61
CA SER A 77 -5.43 -13.45 5.38
C SER A 77 -4.13 -14.18 5.05
N ARG A 78 -3.32 -14.51 6.07
CA ARG A 78 -2.10 -15.31 5.89
C ARG A 78 -2.38 -16.74 5.39
N GLN A 79 -3.56 -17.31 5.67
CA GLN A 79 -3.96 -18.61 5.10
C GLN A 79 -4.38 -18.50 3.63
N GLY A 80 -4.59 -17.29 3.11
CA GLY A 80 -4.97 -17.04 1.72
C GLY A 80 -4.05 -17.73 0.71
N ALA A 81 -2.75 -17.73 0.93
CA ALA A 81 -1.80 -18.43 0.07
C ALA A 81 -2.11 -19.95 -0.01
N ARG A 82 -2.39 -20.59 1.14
CA ARG A 82 -2.74 -22.02 1.17
C ARG A 82 -4.07 -22.30 0.49
N MET A 83 -5.06 -21.40 0.65
CA MET A 83 -6.37 -21.53 0.02
C MET A 83 -6.28 -21.35 -1.50
N ALA A 84 -5.38 -20.50 -1.97
CA ALA A 84 -5.12 -20.26 -3.38
C ALA A 84 -4.26 -21.34 -4.06
N LYS A 85 -3.80 -22.37 -3.32
CA LYS A 85 -2.97 -23.44 -3.90
C LYS A 85 -3.63 -24.06 -5.12
N GLY A 86 -2.88 -24.14 -6.22
CA GLY A 86 -3.32 -24.69 -7.49
C GLY A 86 -4.08 -23.68 -8.37
N TRP A 87 -4.28 -22.44 -7.94
CA TRP A 87 -4.86 -21.42 -8.80
C TRP A 87 -3.89 -21.05 -9.93
N SER A 88 -4.42 -20.97 -11.15
CA SER A 88 -3.67 -20.50 -12.31
C SER A 88 -3.33 -19.02 -12.15
N LEU A 89 -2.05 -18.68 -12.29
CA LEU A 89 -1.58 -17.30 -12.22
C LEU A 89 -2.23 -16.41 -13.29
N ASP A 90 -2.49 -16.95 -14.49
CA ASP A 90 -3.16 -16.21 -15.56
C ASP A 90 -4.59 -15.85 -15.19
N LEU A 91 -5.34 -16.78 -14.55
CA LEU A 91 -6.70 -16.49 -14.07
C LEU A 91 -6.68 -15.49 -12.90
N VAL A 92 -5.70 -15.58 -12.01
CA VAL A 92 -5.51 -14.60 -10.92
C VAL A 92 -5.27 -13.21 -11.51
N ARG A 93 -4.36 -13.06 -12.47
CA ARG A 93 -4.07 -11.78 -13.13
C ARG A 93 -5.27 -11.24 -13.90
N LYS A 94 -6.05 -12.12 -14.52
CA LYS A 94 -7.32 -11.72 -15.16
C LYS A 94 -8.33 -11.18 -14.14
N ALA A 95 -8.50 -11.86 -13.01
CA ALA A 95 -9.35 -11.39 -11.93
C ALA A 95 -8.86 -10.06 -11.36
N ALA A 96 -7.54 -9.91 -11.17
CA ALA A 96 -6.91 -8.69 -10.68
C ALA A 96 -7.18 -7.48 -11.61
N ALA A 97 -7.07 -7.67 -12.91
CA ALA A 97 -7.40 -6.62 -13.89
C ALA A 97 -8.87 -6.19 -13.80
N MET A 98 -9.79 -7.14 -13.67
CA MET A 98 -11.22 -6.86 -13.49
C MET A 98 -11.49 -6.13 -12.17
N ALA A 99 -10.88 -6.57 -11.06
CA ALA A 99 -11.01 -5.90 -9.77
C ALA A 99 -10.46 -4.48 -9.80
N ALA A 100 -9.36 -4.24 -10.52
CA ALA A 100 -8.73 -2.93 -10.63
C ALA A 100 -9.68 -1.89 -11.25
N GLU A 101 -10.47 -2.25 -12.26
CA GLU A 101 -11.47 -1.36 -12.87
C GLU A 101 -12.47 -0.82 -11.83
N SER A 102 -13.01 -1.70 -11.00
CA SER A 102 -13.95 -1.31 -9.93
C SER A 102 -13.26 -0.59 -8.76
N LEU A 103 -12.02 -0.98 -8.43
CA LEU A 103 -11.26 -0.38 -7.34
C LEU A 103 -10.82 1.06 -7.63
N VAL A 104 -10.52 1.39 -8.90
CA VAL A 104 -10.19 2.77 -9.32
C VAL A 104 -11.32 3.74 -8.97
N GLU A 105 -12.59 3.32 -9.07
CA GLU A 105 -13.75 4.12 -8.71
C GLU A 105 -13.89 4.32 -7.19
N SER A 106 -13.31 3.41 -6.40
CA SER A 106 -13.34 3.44 -4.93
C SER A 106 -12.19 4.23 -4.32
N VAL A 107 -11.29 4.79 -5.15
CA VAL A 107 -10.16 5.61 -4.69
C VAL A 107 -10.68 6.90 -4.08
N VAL A 108 -10.14 7.22 -2.90
CA VAL A 108 -10.53 8.42 -2.15
C VAL A 108 -10.17 9.71 -2.93
N PRO A 109 -11.00 10.77 -2.88
CA PRO A 109 -10.80 11.97 -3.70
C PRO A 109 -9.47 12.69 -3.48
N TYR A 110 -8.89 12.62 -2.27
CA TYR A 110 -7.63 13.28 -1.96
C TYR A 110 -6.39 12.55 -2.52
N ALA A 111 -6.52 11.29 -2.95
CA ALA A 111 -5.37 10.49 -3.38
C ALA A 111 -4.71 11.08 -4.64
N ARG A 112 -5.48 11.39 -5.69
CA ARG A 112 -4.93 11.91 -6.95
C ARG A 112 -4.17 13.23 -6.77
N PRO A 113 -4.71 14.28 -6.11
CA PRO A 113 -3.94 15.50 -5.83
C PRO A 113 -2.67 15.24 -5.03
N LEU A 114 -2.70 14.27 -4.11
CA LEU A 114 -1.52 13.90 -3.32
C LEU A 114 -0.46 13.19 -4.17
N PHE A 115 -0.87 12.32 -5.10
CA PHE A 115 0.04 11.70 -6.06
C PHE A 115 0.72 12.75 -6.93
N ASP A 116 -0.05 13.71 -7.46
CA ASP A 116 0.46 14.78 -8.30
C ASP A 116 1.48 15.64 -7.54
N GLN A 117 1.19 16.00 -6.29
CA GLN A 117 2.14 16.71 -5.43
C GLN A 117 3.48 15.97 -5.26
N HIS A 118 3.45 14.64 -5.11
CA HIS A 118 4.66 13.84 -5.00
C HIS A 118 5.41 13.77 -6.33
N ARG A 119 4.71 13.57 -7.44
CA ARG A 119 5.31 13.53 -8.78
C ARG A 119 5.94 14.86 -9.17
N GLU A 120 5.26 15.98 -8.91
CA GLU A 120 5.79 17.34 -9.14
C GLU A 120 7.06 17.59 -8.33
N ALA A 121 7.19 16.97 -7.16
CA ALA A 121 8.40 17.02 -6.34
C ALA A 121 9.46 15.96 -6.72
N GLY A 122 9.27 15.24 -7.84
CA GLY A 122 10.21 14.23 -8.34
C GLY A 122 10.25 12.93 -7.53
N ARG A 123 9.24 12.67 -6.66
CA ARG A 123 9.18 11.47 -5.83
C ARG A 123 8.40 10.36 -6.52
N ARG A 124 8.95 9.15 -6.47
CA ARG A 124 8.24 7.93 -6.89
C ARG A 124 7.10 7.62 -5.93
N LEU A 125 6.06 6.96 -6.44
CA LEU A 125 4.94 6.44 -5.68
C LEU A 125 5.10 4.93 -5.54
N VAL A 126 5.08 4.41 -4.32
CA VAL A 126 5.18 2.97 -4.04
C VAL A 126 4.00 2.54 -3.18
N MET A 127 3.27 1.54 -3.64
CA MET A 127 2.19 0.95 -2.87
C MET A 127 2.77 -0.09 -1.91
N ALA A 128 2.45 0.01 -0.61
CA ALA A 128 2.90 -0.92 0.42
C ALA A 128 1.69 -1.59 1.08
N THR A 129 1.37 -2.83 0.70
CA THR A 129 0.11 -3.48 1.10
C THR A 129 0.28 -4.94 1.49
N THR A 130 -0.62 -5.43 2.35
CA THR A 130 -0.72 -6.86 2.70
C THR A 130 -1.34 -7.68 1.56
N THR A 131 -2.15 -7.05 0.70
CA THR A 131 -2.80 -7.68 -0.46
C THR A 131 -1.74 -8.34 -1.36
N PRO A 132 -1.98 -9.57 -1.88
CA PRO A 132 -1.02 -10.24 -2.75
C PRO A 132 -0.66 -9.41 -3.99
N GLU A 133 0.64 -9.42 -4.35
CA GLU A 133 1.19 -8.60 -5.43
C GLU A 133 0.46 -8.80 -6.76
N ASP A 134 0.24 -10.05 -7.18
CA ASP A 134 -0.46 -10.35 -8.43
C ASP A 134 -1.90 -9.83 -8.47
N LEU A 135 -2.53 -9.64 -7.31
CA LEU A 135 -3.90 -9.11 -7.19
C LEU A 135 -3.96 -7.59 -7.18
N VAL A 136 -2.89 -6.91 -6.76
CA VAL A 136 -2.90 -5.45 -6.60
C VAL A 136 -2.13 -4.73 -7.71
N ARG A 137 -1.22 -5.41 -8.40
CA ARG A 137 -0.37 -4.82 -9.45
C ARG A 137 -1.18 -4.08 -10.53
N PRO A 138 -2.27 -4.64 -11.11
CA PRO A 138 -3.06 -3.90 -12.12
C PRO A 138 -3.69 -2.62 -11.58
N LEU A 139 -4.10 -2.57 -10.32
CA LEU A 139 -4.59 -1.35 -9.69
C LEU A 139 -3.46 -0.33 -9.50
N ALA A 140 -2.30 -0.76 -9.03
CA ALA A 140 -1.14 0.11 -8.86
C ALA A 140 -0.73 0.74 -10.20
N ASP A 141 -0.68 -0.05 -11.27
CA ASP A 141 -0.38 0.42 -12.63
C ASP A 141 -1.44 1.43 -13.13
N ALA A 142 -2.72 1.16 -12.93
CA ALA A 142 -3.83 2.04 -13.30
C ALA A 142 -3.81 3.38 -12.54
N LEU A 143 -3.29 3.41 -11.31
CA LEU A 143 -3.10 4.62 -10.51
C LEU A 143 -1.76 5.30 -10.79
N GLY A 144 -0.89 4.67 -11.59
CA GLY A 144 0.42 5.17 -11.97
C GLY A 144 1.45 5.09 -10.84
N PHE A 145 1.39 4.05 -10.02
CA PHE A 145 2.46 3.74 -9.06
C PHE A 145 3.69 3.23 -9.78
N ASP A 146 4.85 3.61 -9.29
CA ASP A 146 6.14 3.21 -9.87
C ASP A 146 6.53 1.80 -9.43
N ASP A 147 6.08 1.37 -8.23
CA ASP A 147 6.31 0.02 -7.73
C ASP A 147 5.32 -0.39 -6.63
N VAL A 148 5.40 -1.68 -6.25
CA VAL A 148 4.57 -2.29 -5.21
C VAL A 148 5.44 -3.12 -4.26
N VAL A 149 5.30 -2.89 -2.96
CA VAL A 149 5.81 -3.73 -1.87
C VAL A 149 4.62 -4.48 -1.28
N ALA A 150 4.46 -5.74 -1.66
CA ALA A 150 3.28 -6.53 -1.33
C ALA A 150 3.64 -7.98 -0.96
N THR A 151 2.69 -8.70 -0.37
CA THR A 151 2.85 -10.13 -0.11
C THR A 151 2.96 -10.89 -1.43
N ARG A 152 3.99 -11.71 -1.60
CA ARG A 152 4.15 -12.56 -2.79
C ARG A 152 3.76 -13.98 -2.46
N TYR A 153 2.96 -14.59 -3.33
CA TYR A 153 2.65 -16.01 -3.25
C TYR A 153 3.64 -16.81 -4.10
N GLY A 154 4.05 -17.98 -3.59
CA GLY A 154 4.93 -18.88 -4.33
C GLY A 154 4.25 -19.42 -5.59
N VAL A 155 4.99 -19.46 -6.69
CA VAL A 155 4.50 -19.92 -8.01
C VAL A 155 5.38 -21.05 -8.53
N VAL A 156 4.76 -22.16 -8.93
CA VAL A 156 5.41 -23.29 -9.58
C VAL A 156 4.57 -23.67 -10.81
N ASP A 157 5.20 -23.79 -11.97
CA ASP A 157 4.58 -24.14 -13.23
C ASP A 157 3.32 -23.31 -13.56
N GLY A 158 3.37 -22.00 -13.28
CA GLY A 158 2.28 -21.06 -13.56
C GLY A 158 1.09 -21.18 -12.61
N HIS A 159 1.23 -21.86 -11.49
CA HIS A 159 0.19 -22.01 -10.46
C HIS A 159 0.74 -21.65 -9.07
N TYR A 160 -0.12 -21.13 -8.21
CA TYR A 160 0.25 -20.93 -6.81
C TYR A 160 0.51 -22.28 -6.13
N ASP A 161 1.64 -22.38 -5.42
CA ASP A 161 2.03 -23.59 -4.69
C ASP A 161 1.47 -23.66 -3.27
N GLY A 162 0.85 -22.57 -2.80
CA GLY A 162 0.25 -22.46 -1.47
C GLY A 162 1.19 -21.87 -0.42
N THR A 163 2.36 -21.39 -0.81
CA THR A 163 3.34 -20.75 0.09
C THR A 163 3.36 -19.24 -0.06
N ILE A 164 4.01 -18.57 0.87
CA ILE A 164 4.38 -17.15 0.75
C ILE A 164 5.87 -17.10 0.41
N ASP A 165 6.21 -16.43 -0.68
CA ASP A 165 7.59 -16.18 -1.07
C ASP A 165 8.10 -14.93 -0.34
N GLY A 166 8.97 -15.14 0.66
CA GLY A 166 9.51 -14.08 1.50
C GLY A 166 8.59 -13.66 2.65
N LEU A 167 8.31 -12.39 2.78
CA LEU A 167 7.57 -11.82 3.90
C LEU A 167 6.05 -11.77 3.66
N PHE A 168 5.27 -12.02 4.71
CA PHE A 168 3.88 -11.61 4.78
C PHE A 168 3.86 -10.12 5.15
N VAL A 169 3.60 -9.25 4.17
CA VAL A 169 3.77 -7.79 4.25
C VAL A 169 2.70 -7.18 5.16
N TRP A 170 2.88 -7.35 6.48
CA TRP A 170 1.99 -6.83 7.51
C TRP A 170 2.75 -6.45 8.78
N GLY A 171 2.37 -5.36 9.42
CA GLY A 171 2.95 -4.91 10.68
C GLY A 171 4.46 -4.65 10.57
N LYS A 172 5.25 -5.27 11.44
CA LYS A 172 6.72 -5.14 11.41
C LYS A 172 7.36 -5.70 10.13
N ASP A 173 6.77 -6.76 9.57
CA ASP A 173 7.27 -7.34 8.31
C ASP A 173 7.00 -6.40 7.12
N LYS A 174 5.94 -5.59 7.16
CA LYS A 174 5.69 -4.53 6.16
C LYS A 174 6.76 -3.44 6.23
N ALA A 175 7.10 -2.97 7.43
CA ALA A 175 8.20 -2.02 7.62
C ALA A 175 9.54 -2.59 7.14
N ARG A 176 9.80 -3.87 7.43
CA ARG A 176 11.00 -4.57 6.98
C ARG A 176 11.05 -4.69 5.46
N ALA A 177 9.94 -5.09 4.82
CA ALA A 177 9.86 -5.20 3.36
C ALA A 177 10.11 -3.85 2.66
N VAL A 178 9.55 -2.76 3.22
CA VAL A 178 9.79 -1.39 2.74
C VAL A 178 11.24 -0.99 2.92
N ALA A 179 11.87 -1.31 4.05
CA ALA A 179 13.29 -0.99 4.29
C ALA A 179 14.20 -1.77 3.34
N GLU A 180 13.97 -3.06 3.13
CA GLU A 180 14.70 -3.90 2.17
C GLU A 180 14.52 -3.36 0.73
N TRP A 181 13.30 -2.97 0.35
CA TRP A 181 13.03 -2.36 -0.94
C TRP A 181 13.75 -1.01 -1.11
N ALA A 182 13.76 -0.17 -0.07
CA ALA A 182 14.42 1.13 -0.07
C ALA A 182 15.94 0.99 -0.24
N GLU A 183 16.57 0.03 0.44
CA GLU A 183 18.00 -0.28 0.31
C GLU A 183 18.34 -0.70 -1.12
N LEU A 184 17.55 -1.62 -1.72
CA LEU A 184 17.75 -2.10 -3.08
C LEU A 184 17.57 -1.01 -4.15
N ASN A 185 16.81 0.05 -3.84
CA ASN A 185 16.47 1.14 -4.77
C ASN A 185 17.22 2.45 -4.49
N ASP A 186 18.21 2.47 -3.59
CA ASP A 186 18.97 3.65 -3.15
C ASP A 186 18.04 4.79 -2.68
N VAL A 187 17.02 4.45 -1.86
CA VAL A 187 16.02 5.38 -1.35
C VAL A 187 16.38 5.83 0.06
N ASP A 188 16.30 7.14 0.30
CA ASP A 188 16.45 7.76 1.61
C ASP A 188 15.08 7.75 2.34
N LEU A 189 14.95 6.91 3.37
CA LEU A 189 13.73 6.81 4.17
C LEU A 189 13.49 8.08 5.01
N ASP A 190 14.52 8.80 5.44
CA ASP A 190 14.37 10.06 6.18
C ASP A 190 13.79 11.18 5.29
N ALA A 191 14.02 11.10 3.97
CA ALA A 191 13.41 11.99 2.99
C ALA A 191 12.08 11.47 2.44
N SER A 192 11.62 10.29 2.87
CA SER A 192 10.44 9.60 2.35
C SER A 192 9.18 9.85 3.17
N TYR A 193 8.05 9.63 2.53
CA TYR A 193 6.70 9.83 3.07
C TYR A 193 6.00 8.48 3.25
N GLY A 194 5.20 8.36 4.30
CA GLY A 194 4.39 7.17 4.54
C GLY A 194 2.94 7.54 4.88
N TYR A 195 1.99 6.85 4.27
CA TYR A 195 0.55 7.08 4.43
C TYR A 195 -0.14 5.78 4.80
N SER A 196 -0.81 5.74 5.95
CA SER A 196 -1.60 4.58 6.39
C SER A 196 -2.67 4.96 7.41
N ASP A 197 -3.75 4.18 7.49
CA ASP A 197 -4.81 4.29 8.49
C ASP A 197 -4.57 3.38 9.70
N SER A 198 -3.76 2.34 9.55
CA SER A 198 -3.67 1.20 10.46
C SER A 198 -2.67 1.40 11.59
N PHE A 199 -3.08 1.05 12.81
CA PHE A 199 -2.16 0.92 13.95
C PHE A 199 -1.03 -0.09 13.67
N TYR A 200 -1.29 -1.12 12.91
CA TYR A 200 -0.28 -2.14 12.57
C TYR A 200 0.79 -1.60 11.63
N ASP A 201 0.54 -0.47 10.95
CA ASP A 201 1.53 0.22 10.12
C ASP A 201 2.35 1.27 10.87
N VAL A 202 2.16 1.42 12.18
CA VAL A 202 3.03 2.26 13.01
C VAL A 202 4.53 1.94 12.82
N PRO A 203 4.96 0.66 12.69
CA PRO A 203 6.36 0.37 12.37
C PRO A 203 6.81 0.96 11.02
N LEU A 204 5.99 0.91 9.96
CA LEU A 204 6.26 1.55 8.68
C LEU A 204 6.34 3.07 8.83
N LEU A 205 5.34 3.67 9.48
CA LEU A 205 5.30 5.12 9.71
C LEU A 205 6.47 5.61 10.59
N SER A 206 7.09 4.72 11.36
CA SER A 206 8.22 5.05 12.24
C SER A 206 9.58 5.04 11.54
N ILE A 207 9.69 4.45 10.35
CA ILE A 207 10.94 4.38 9.60
C ILE A 207 11.05 5.42 8.49
N VAL A 208 9.99 6.18 8.22
CA VAL A 208 9.99 7.26 7.23
C VAL A 208 10.05 8.63 7.91
N GLY A 209 10.71 9.60 7.26
CA GLY A 209 10.86 10.94 7.83
C GLY A 209 9.57 11.76 7.84
N HIS A 210 8.62 11.45 6.97
CA HIS A 210 7.36 12.19 6.84
C HIS A 210 6.13 11.27 6.98
N PRO A 211 5.85 10.73 8.18
CA PRO A 211 4.69 9.89 8.41
C PRO A 211 3.38 10.68 8.42
N THR A 212 2.34 10.11 7.86
CA THR A 212 0.98 10.67 7.84
C THR A 212 -0.04 9.59 8.14
N ALA A 213 -0.80 9.75 9.21
CA ALA A 213 -1.93 8.91 9.50
C ALA A 213 -3.17 9.43 8.73
N VAL A 214 -3.78 8.56 7.92
CA VAL A 214 -4.93 8.87 7.06
C VAL A 214 -6.12 8.08 7.54
N ASN A 215 -7.24 8.76 7.89
CA ASN A 215 -8.44 8.10 8.46
C ASN A 215 -8.11 7.09 9.56
N PRO A 216 -7.26 7.44 10.54
CA PRO A 216 -6.65 6.48 11.43
C PRO A 216 -7.67 5.66 12.21
N ASP A 217 -7.42 4.37 12.35
CA ASP A 217 -8.13 3.52 13.27
C ASP A 217 -7.93 3.97 14.74
N PRO A 218 -8.72 3.48 15.72
CA PRO A 218 -8.58 3.91 17.10
C PRO A 218 -7.19 3.71 17.70
N GLY A 219 -6.47 2.66 17.28
CA GLY A 219 -5.11 2.38 17.73
C GLY A 219 -4.10 3.36 17.13
N CYS A 220 -4.20 3.61 15.82
CA CYS A 220 -3.38 4.56 15.11
C CYS A 220 -3.63 6.01 15.58
N SER A 221 -4.88 6.34 15.91
CA SER A 221 -5.24 7.65 16.47
C SER A 221 -4.55 7.97 17.79
N ALA A 222 -4.18 6.97 18.57
CA ALA A 222 -3.44 7.12 19.83
C ALA A 222 -1.92 7.27 19.62
N TRP A 223 -1.40 6.88 18.46
CA TRP A 223 0.02 7.01 18.14
C TRP A 223 0.37 8.47 17.82
N ARG A 224 1.39 8.99 18.48
CA ARG A 224 1.94 10.32 18.20
C ARG A 224 3.41 10.15 17.86
N PRO A 225 3.83 10.41 16.62
CA PRO A 225 5.25 10.41 16.29
C PRO A 225 5.96 11.53 17.07
N CYS A 226 7.13 11.23 17.61
CA CYS A 226 8.02 12.24 18.17
C CYS A 226 8.57 13.08 17.01
N GLY A 227 7.90 14.19 16.71
CA GLY A 227 8.21 15.04 15.55
C GLY A 227 7.05 14.98 14.52
N VAL A 228 6.89 15.92 13.76
CA VAL A 228 5.97 16.32 12.71
C VAL A 228 5.14 15.19 12.03
N GLY A 229 4.18 14.59 12.71
CA GLY A 229 3.17 13.75 12.08
C GLY A 229 1.95 14.57 11.66
N ARG A 230 1.43 14.35 10.47
CA ARG A 230 0.19 14.98 9.96
C ARG A 230 -0.99 14.00 10.03
N TRP A 231 -2.17 14.55 10.27
CA TRP A 231 -3.43 13.79 10.30
C TRP A 231 -4.30 14.24 9.12
N PHE A 232 -4.78 13.29 8.31
CA PHE A 232 -5.82 13.55 7.32
C PHE A 232 -7.06 12.73 7.66
N THR A 233 -8.22 13.37 7.67
CA THR A 233 -9.50 12.68 7.81
C THR A 233 -10.36 12.97 6.60
N SER A 234 -10.93 11.95 5.97
CA SER A 234 -11.82 12.09 4.81
C SER A 234 -13.15 12.78 5.15
N THR A 235 -13.49 12.90 6.42
CA THR A 235 -14.73 13.56 6.89
C THR A 235 -14.70 15.09 6.82
N CYS A 236 -13.57 15.72 6.50
CA CYS A 236 -13.45 17.17 6.46
C CYS A 236 -13.96 17.82 5.15
N GLN A 237 -14.57 17.04 4.22
CA GLN A 237 -15.01 17.59 2.91
C GLN A 237 -16.44 18.12 2.85
N ARG A 238 -17.21 18.10 3.93
CA ARG A 238 -18.50 18.81 3.98
C ARG A 238 -18.42 19.99 4.92
N GLY A 239 -17.92 21.15 4.42
CA GLY A 239 -18.05 22.43 5.11
C GLY A 239 -16.77 23.11 5.61
N CYS A 240 -15.58 22.61 5.32
CA CYS A 240 -14.38 23.43 5.48
C CYS A 240 -14.29 24.42 4.29
N PRO A 241 -14.15 25.73 4.55
CA PRO A 241 -13.71 26.65 3.51
C PRO A 241 -12.40 26.11 2.95
N SER A 242 -12.26 26.15 1.62
CA SER A 242 -11.06 25.75 0.91
C SER A 242 -9.83 26.13 1.74
N SER A 243 -9.07 25.15 2.19
CA SER A 243 -7.78 25.37 2.85
C SER A 243 -6.81 25.88 1.78
N SER A 244 -7.09 27.08 1.30
CA SER A 244 -6.16 27.91 0.60
C SER A 244 -4.98 28.15 1.55
N GLU A 245 -3.83 27.58 1.20
CA GLU A 245 -2.49 28.14 1.42
C GLU A 245 -2.00 28.46 2.83
N SER A 246 -2.75 28.36 3.93
CA SER A 246 -2.28 28.88 5.22
C SER A 246 -1.53 27.90 6.13
N ASN A 247 -1.40 26.61 5.79
CA ASN A 247 -0.68 25.62 6.62
C ASN A 247 0.62 25.08 6.03
N LEU A 248 1.13 25.70 4.95
CA LEU A 248 2.42 25.36 4.36
C LEU A 248 3.58 26.25 4.82
N ARG A 249 3.31 27.22 5.71
CA ARG A 249 4.35 28.15 6.17
C ARG A 249 4.38 28.24 7.69
N THR A 250 5.19 27.38 8.30
CA THR A 250 5.97 27.78 9.49
C THR A 250 7.32 27.09 9.39
N PRO A 251 8.38 27.83 9.08
CA PRO A 251 9.73 27.35 9.33
C PRO A 251 9.94 27.43 10.84
N PHE A 252 10.26 26.32 11.48
CA PHE A 252 10.74 26.35 12.84
C PHE A 252 12.17 26.89 12.87
N ARG A 253 12.34 27.91 13.71
CA ARG A 253 13.63 28.26 14.31
C ARG A 253 13.91 27.31 15.44
#